data_91a21772d515abf3eae9254e27dcba0d
#
_entry.id   91a21772d515abf3eae9254e27dcba0d
#
_cell.length_a   1.000
_cell.length_b   1.000
_cell.length_c   1.000
_cell.angle_alpha   90.00
_cell.angle_beta   90.00
_cell.angle_gamma   90.00
#
_symmetry.space_group_name_H-M   'P 1'
#
loop_
_entity.id
_entity.type
_entity.pdbx_description
1 polymer ?
#
loop_
_entity_poly.entity_id
_entity_poly.type
_entity_poly.pdbx_seq_one_letter_code
_entity_poly.pdbx_strand_id
1 'polypeptide(L)'
;MLAFTLRRAIQAIGVMIAVGIIAFSMFRFAGDPVNQMVSIDTPYAERAAIRQSLGLNDPIPVQFVRYFANAVQFNFGISYQFRQPVASLLKERMPATLELAIVATIFAMVFGILMGVYSALHEDSLLAKLFQAVSLIGISLPTFLIGILLIYLFAVILGWLPSFGRGQVVKLGWWTTGLLTVSGLKALIMPSITLGLFQMTLIMRLVRAEMLEVLRTDYIRFARARGLTTRAIHFGHALRNTLVPVITVAGLQFGSVIAFAIITETVFQWPGMGLLFVQAVQNVDIPIMAAYLLMVSLIFVTINFVVDILYTIVDPRLRSTISRPA
;
A
#
# COMPACT_ATOMS: atom_id res chain seq x y z
N MET A 1 22.02 -16.74 2.12
CA MET A 1 21.52 -15.51 2.74
C MET A 1 22.13 -14.27 2.07
N LEU A 2 23.45 -14.01 2.18
CA LEU A 2 24.07 -12.80 1.61
C LEU A 2 23.81 -12.63 0.11
N ALA A 3 24.02 -13.68 -0.70
CA ALA A 3 23.78 -13.62 -2.15
C ALA A 3 22.31 -13.34 -2.51
N PHE A 4 21.36 -13.87 -1.75
CA PHE A 4 19.94 -13.58 -1.91
C PHE A 4 19.61 -12.11 -1.58
N THR A 5 20.07 -11.62 -0.43
CA THR A 5 19.89 -10.23 -0.01
C THR A 5 20.51 -9.26 -1.01
N LEU A 6 21.72 -9.57 -1.51
CA LEU A 6 22.39 -8.74 -2.51
C LEU A 6 21.62 -8.71 -3.85
N ARG A 7 21.13 -9.86 -4.32
CA ARG A 7 20.31 -9.94 -5.53
C ARG A 7 19.03 -9.12 -5.39
N ARG A 8 18.35 -9.18 -4.22
CA ARG A 8 17.15 -8.39 -3.93
C ARG A 8 17.46 -6.90 -3.85
N ALA A 9 18.59 -6.52 -3.24
CA ALA A 9 19.02 -5.12 -3.21
C ALA A 9 19.31 -4.57 -4.62
N ILE A 10 19.96 -5.35 -5.49
CA ILE A 10 20.20 -4.96 -6.89
C ILE A 10 18.86 -4.80 -7.64
N GLN A 11 17.92 -5.72 -7.46
CA GLN A 11 16.57 -5.59 -8.04
C GLN A 11 15.85 -4.34 -7.56
N ALA A 12 15.93 -4.05 -6.25
CA ALA A 12 15.37 -2.84 -5.64
C ALA A 12 15.94 -1.56 -6.27
N ILE A 13 17.26 -1.49 -6.44
CA ILE A 13 17.94 -0.37 -7.10
C ILE A 13 17.48 -0.26 -8.56
N GLY A 14 17.39 -1.37 -9.29
CA GLY A 14 16.91 -1.39 -10.67
C GLY A 14 15.48 -0.81 -10.81
N VAL A 15 14.57 -1.20 -9.92
CA VAL A 15 13.21 -0.65 -9.88
C VAL A 15 13.24 0.86 -9.59
N MET A 16 14.02 1.30 -8.60
CA MET A 16 14.14 2.73 -8.26
C MET A 16 14.70 3.56 -9.41
N ILE A 17 15.68 3.03 -10.16
CA ILE A 17 16.22 3.71 -11.35
C ILE A 17 15.13 3.79 -12.44
N ALA A 18 14.40 2.71 -12.70
CA ALA A 18 13.33 2.70 -13.70
C ALA A 18 12.23 3.71 -13.37
N VAL A 19 11.78 3.76 -12.11
CA VAL A 19 10.82 4.76 -11.64
C VAL A 19 11.41 6.17 -11.69
N GLY A 20 12.70 6.33 -11.38
CA GLY A 20 13.41 7.61 -11.50
C GLY A 20 13.43 8.13 -12.94
N ILE A 21 13.62 7.25 -13.93
CA ILE A 21 13.54 7.60 -15.36
C ILE A 21 12.13 8.07 -15.72
N ILE A 22 11.08 7.36 -15.27
CA ILE A 22 9.69 7.74 -15.52
C ILE A 22 9.39 9.10 -14.88
N ALA A 23 9.75 9.29 -13.61
CA ALA A 23 9.53 10.52 -12.89
C ALA A 23 10.28 11.71 -13.51
N PHE A 24 11.54 11.51 -13.94
CA PHE A 24 12.31 12.51 -14.69
C PHE A 24 11.68 12.84 -16.05
N SER A 25 11.15 11.83 -16.75
CA SER A 25 10.47 12.03 -18.02
C SER A 25 9.24 12.92 -17.87
N MET A 26 8.53 12.88 -16.75
CA MET A 26 7.43 13.79 -16.47
C MET A 26 7.91 15.25 -16.44
N PHE A 27 9.05 15.54 -15.80
CA PHE A 27 9.62 16.89 -15.83
C PHE A 27 9.98 17.38 -17.23
N ARG A 28 10.37 16.44 -18.09
CA ARG A 28 10.83 16.80 -19.44
C ARG A 28 9.69 16.95 -20.45
N PHE A 29 8.66 16.11 -20.34
CA PHE A 29 7.64 15.97 -21.39
C PHE A 29 6.24 16.44 -20.97
N ALA A 30 5.94 16.56 -19.67
CA ALA A 30 4.61 16.98 -19.21
C ALA A 30 4.41 18.50 -19.16
N GLY A 31 5.43 19.30 -19.51
CA GLY A 31 5.35 20.75 -19.58
C GLY A 31 6.67 21.44 -19.24
N ASP A 32 6.77 22.73 -19.58
CA ASP A 32 7.92 23.56 -19.22
C ASP A 32 7.77 24.04 -17.77
N PRO A 33 8.62 23.61 -16.82
CA PRO A 33 8.53 24.00 -15.42
C PRO A 33 8.61 25.53 -15.23
N VAL A 34 9.32 26.24 -16.09
CA VAL A 34 9.41 27.71 -16.02
C VAL A 34 8.04 28.36 -16.25
N ASN A 35 7.25 27.85 -17.19
CA ASN A 35 5.91 28.40 -17.48
C ASN A 35 4.93 28.18 -16.33
N GLN A 36 5.17 27.18 -15.47
CA GLN A 36 4.36 26.91 -14.27
C GLN A 36 4.78 27.78 -13.07
N MET A 37 6.03 28.24 -13.04
CA MET A 37 6.61 28.99 -11.93
C MET A 37 6.40 30.50 -12.02
N VAL A 38 6.21 31.02 -13.26
CA VAL A 38 6.15 32.46 -13.52
C VAL A 38 4.83 32.86 -14.18
N SER A 39 4.46 34.14 -14.05
CA SER A 39 3.28 34.69 -14.73
C SER A 39 3.49 34.75 -16.26
N ILE A 40 2.37 34.80 -16.98
CA ILE A 40 2.37 34.96 -18.45
C ILE A 40 3.08 36.26 -18.86
N ASP A 41 3.01 37.30 -18.03
CA ASP A 41 3.60 38.61 -18.29
C ASP A 41 5.09 38.72 -17.98
N THR A 42 5.72 37.63 -17.45
CA THR A 42 7.15 37.64 -17.08
C THR A 42 8.03 37.83 -18.31
N PRO A 43 8.97 38.80 -18.33
CA PRO A 43 9.85 39.07 -19.43
C PRO A 43 10.68 37.86 -19.86
N TYR A 44 10.96 37.74 -21.16
CA TYR A 44 11.74 36.61 -21.73
C TYR A 44 13.13 36.47 -21.06
N ALA A 45 13.81 37.58 -20.75
CA ALA A 45 15.11 37.58 -20.10
C ALA A 45 15.05 36.93 -18.72
N GLU A 46 14.01 37.20 -17.94
CA GLU A 46 13.82 36.62 -16.59
C GLU A 46 13.50 35.12 -16.68
N ARG A 47 12.64 34.72 -17.64
CA ARG A 47 12.38 33.29 -17.91
C ARG A 47 13.64 32.55 -18.32
N ALA A 48 14.50 33.16 -19.15
CA ALA A 48 15.77 32.57 -19.57
C ALA A 48 16.73 32.41 -18.39
N ALA A 49 16.80 33.41 -17.51
CA ALA A 49 17.61 33.35 -16.28
C ALA A 49 17.14 32.22 -15.33
N ILE A 50 15.82 32.07 -15.14
CA ILE A 50 15.23 30.96 -14.34
C ILE A 50 15.54 29.61 -14.98
N ARG A 51 15.39 29.48 -16.31
CA ARG A 51 15.73 28.26 -17.04
C ARG A 51 17.20 27.87 -16.86
N GLN A 52 18.09 28.85 -16.90
CA GLN A 52 19.52 28.63 -16.67
C GLN A 52 19.82 28.25 -15.21
N SER A 53 19.21 28.91 -14.24
CA SER A 53 19.39 28.60 -12.80
C SER A 53 18.88 27.19 -12.43
N LEU A 54 17.85 26.70 -13.11
CA LEU A 54 17.33 25.33 -12.97
C LEU A 54 18.16 24.30 -13.74
N GLY A 55 19.15 24.73 -14.55
CA GLY A 55 19.99 23.84 -15.34
C GLY A 55 19.23 23.11 -16.46
N LEU A 56 18.12 23.70 -16.95
CA LEU A 56 17.30 23.09 -18.00
C LEU A 56 17.95 23.15 -19.38
N ASN A 57 19.03 23.93 -19.53
CA ASN A 57 19.85 24.05 -20.74
C ASN A 57 20.99 23.00 -20.78
N ASP A 58 21.22 22.27 -19.67
CA ASP A 58 22.26 21.25 -19.61
C ASP A 58 21.88 20.02 -20.46
N PRO A 59 22.86 19.18 -20.87
CA PRO A 59 22.57 17.91 -21.52
C PRO A 59 21.65 17.01 -20.67
N ILE A 60 20.74 16.27 -21.30
CA ILE A 60 19.74 15.43 -20.63
C ILE A 60 20.37 14.48 -19.59
N PRO A 61 21.49 13.79 -19.87
CA PRO A 61 22.13 12.92 -18.85
C PRO A 61 22.56 13.66 -17.60
N VAL A 62 23.04 14.91 -17.74
CA VAL A 62 23.45 15.75 -16.61
C VAL A 62 22.24 16.17 -15.77
N GLN A 63 21.14 16.55 -16.42
CA GLN A 63 19.88 16.87 -15.74
C GLN A 63 19.35 15.65 -14.98
N PHE A 64 19.40 14.45 -15.58
CA PHE A 64 18.97 13.21 -14.94
C PHE A 64 19.80 12.87 -13.70
N VAL A 65 21.13 12.92 -13.81
CA VAL A 65 22.04 12.64 -12.67
C VAL A 65 21.78 13.63 -11.52
N ARG A 66 21.62 14.92 -11.83
CA ARG A 66 21.30 15.96 -10.84
C ARG A 66 19.94 15.68 -10.17
N TYR A 67 18.92 15.37 -10.96
CA TYR A 67 17.58 15.02 -10.45
C TYR A 67 17.66 13.81 -9.50
N PHE A 68 18.35 12.75 -9.91
CA PHE A 68 18.48 11.55 -9.12
C PHE A 68 19.29 11.77 -7.83
N ALA A 69 20.38 12.54 -7.90
CA ALA A 69 21.17 12.92 -6.73
C ALA A 69 20.35 13.75 -5.71
N ASN A 70 19.52 14.67 -6.19
CA ASN A 70 18.60 15.42 -5.34
C ASN A 70 17.51 14.52 -4.73
N ALA A 71 16.94 13.60 -5.52
CA ALA A 71 15.92 12.67 -5.05
C ALA A 71 16.43 11.74 -3.95
N VAL A 72 17.66 11.25 -4.05
CA VAL A 72 18.32 10.43 -2.98
C VAL A 72 18.46 11.22 -1.68
N GLN A 73 18.60 12.54 -1.76
CA GLN A 73 18.66 13.44 -0.59
C GLN A 73 17.27 13.91 -0.13
N PHE A 74 16.18 13.35 -0.67
CA PHE A 74 14.80 13.78 -0.45
C PHE A 74 14.53 15.25 -0.81
N ASN A 75 15.34 15.82 -1.67
CA ASN A 75 15.13 17.14 -2.23
C ASN A 75 14.39 17.04 -3.56
N PHE A 76 13.07 17.11 -3.51
CA PHE A 76 12.18 17.01 -4.68
C PHE A 76 11.80 18.38 -5.27
N GLY A 77 12.40 19.46 -4.78
CA GLY A 77 12.07 20.83 -5.19
C GLY A 77 10.84 21.40 -4.47
N ILE A 78 10.29 22.45 -5.08
CA ILE A 78 9.16 23.22 -4.54
C ILE A 78 7.91 22.92 -5.37
N SER A 79 6.79 22.68 -4.71
CA SER A 79 5.47 22.55 -5.35
C SER A 79 5.08 23.85 -6.05
N TYR A 80 4.59 23.73 -7.26
CA TYR A 80 4.12 24.89 -8.04
C TYR A 80 2.83 25.48 -7.46
N GLN A 81 1.95 24.61 -6.95
CA GLN A 81 0.66 24.98 -6.37
C GLN A 81 0.78 25.49 -4.93
N PHE A 82 1.44 24.71 -4.06
CA PHE A 82 1.49 25.01 -2.63
C PHE A 82 2.63 25.96 -2.23
N ARG A 83 3.61 26.21 -3.12
CA ARG A 83 4.79 27.05 -2.89
C ARG A 83 5.60 26.62 -1.67
N GLN A 84 5.62 25.34 -1.37
CA GLN A 84 6.31 24.70 -0.24
C GLN A 84 7.20 23.56 -0.72
N PRO A 85 8.25 23.18 0.05
CA PRO A 85 9.06 22.01 -0.27
C PRO A 85 8.20 20.74 -0.36
N VAL A 86 8.32 20.01 -1.47
CA VAL A 86 7.53 18.79 -1.71
C VAL A 86 7.79 17.74 -0.64
N ALA A 87 9.04 17.63 -0.16
CA ALA A 87 9.38 16.71 0.92
C ALA A 87 8.57 16.96 2.21
N SER A 88 8.29 18.23 2.55
CA SER A 88 7.48 18.56 3.73
C SER A 88 6.01 18.19 3.54
N LEU A 89 5.46 18.42 2.34
CA LEU A 89 4.08 18.02 2.00
C LEU A 89 3.90 16.51 2.07
N LEU A 90 4.83 15.74 1.49
CA LEU A 90 4.79 14.28 1.55
C LEU A 90 4.93 13.77 2.99
N LYS A 91 5.85 14.34 3.77
CA LYS A 91 6.04 13.97 5.19
C LYS A 91 4.79 14.22 6.03
N GLU A 92 4.06 15.30 5.76
CA GLU A 92 2.80 15.61 6.45
C GLU A 92 1.69 14.63 6.09
N ARG A 93 1.60 14.19 4.82
CA ARG A 93 0.54 13.31 4.31
C ARG A 93 0.82 11.83 4.53
N MET A 94 2.08 11.43 4.62
CA MET A 94 2.51 10.03 4.74
C MET A 94 1.86 9.29 5.94
N PRO A 95 1.74 9.87 7.15
CA PRO A 95 1.09 9.19 8.27
C PRO A 95 -0.35 8.79 7.96
N ALA A 96 -1.11 9.60 7.22
CA ALA A 96 -2.50 9.30 6.87
C ALA A 96 -2.61 8.08 5.94
N THR A 97 -1.77 8.01 4.91
CA THR A 97 -1.75 6.87 3.97
C THR A 97 -1.30 5.59 4.67
N LEU A 98 -0.22 5.65 5.47
CA LEU A 98 0.29 4.47 6.17
C LEU A 98 -0.67 3.95 7.23
N GLU A 99 -1.31 4.85 7.99
CA GLU A 99 -2.34 4.49 8.98
C GLU A 99 -3.51 3.77 8.33
N LEU A 100 -4.03 4.31 7.22
CA LEU A 100 -5.11 3.68 6.46
C LEU A 100 -4.69 2.31 5.92
N ALA A 101 -3.51 2.19 5.33
CA ALA A 101 -3.01 0.93 4.77
C ALA A 101 -2.80 -0.14 5.85
N ILE A 102 -2.25 0.23 7.01
CA ILE A 102 -2.04 -0.68 8.14
C ILE A 102 -3.39 -1.18 8.67
N VAL A 103 -4.34 -0.27 8.93
CA VAL A 103 -5.65 -0.65 9.47
C VAL A 103 -6.43 -1.49 8.47
N ALA A 104 -6.41 -1.16 7.18
CA ALA A 104 -7.02 -1.95 6.11
C ALA A 104 -6.42 -3.36 6.02
N THR A 105 -5.10 -3.48 6.16
CA THR A 105 -4.41 -4.79 6.14
C THR A 105 -4.73 -5.61 7.38
N ILE A 106 -4.76 -5.01 8.57
CA ILE A 106 -5.17 -5.71 9.79
C ILE A 106 -6.62 -6.18 9.67
N PHE A 107 -7.53 -5.33 9.19
CA PHE A 107 -8.91 -5.70 8.90
C PHE A 107 -8.96 -6.91 7.95
N ALA A 108 -8.25 -6.84 6.82
CA ALA A 108 -8.22 -7.90 5.83
C ALA A 108 -7.69 -9.23 6.40
N MET A 109 -6.62 -9.17 7.20
CA MET A 109 -6.05 -10.36 7.85
C MET A 109 -7.00 -10.96 8.87
N VAL A 110 -7.51 -10.16 9.80
CA VAL A 110 -8.38 -10.66 10.88
C VAL A 110 -9.64 -11.29 10.29
N PHE A 111 -10.38 -10.55 9.47
CA PHE A 111 -11.62 -11.06 8.91
C PHE A 111 -11.40 -12.14 7.85
N GLY A 112 -10.38 -12.01 7.00
CA GLY A 112 -10.03 -13.01 6.01
C GLY A 112 -9.64 -14.36 6.64
N ILE A 113 -8.83 -14.36 7.69
CA ILE A 113 -8.46 -15.57 8.41
C ILE A 113 -9.68 -16.19 9.11
N LEU A 114 -10.47 -15.41 9.84
CA LEU A 114 -11.65 -15.92 10.56
C LEU A 114 -12.67 -16.53 9.59
N MET A 115 -13.00 -15.82 8.50
CA MET A 115 -13.93 -16.30 7.48
C MET A 115 -13.39 -17.52 6.74
N GLY A 116 -12.09 -17.55 6.42
CA GLY A 116 -11.43 -18.66 5.74
C GLY A 116 -11.41 -19.94 6.57
N VAL A 117 -11.00 -19.83 7.85
CA VAL A 117 -11.02 -20.96 8.80
C VAL A 117 -12.44 -21.50 8.99
N TYR A 118 -13.40 -20.60 9.26
CA TYR A 118 -14.79 -21.02 9.42
C TYR A 118 -15.32 -21.74 8.19
N SER A 119 -15.08 -21.20 6.98
CA SER A 119 -15.51 -21.78 5.72
C SER A 119 -14.84 -23.12 5.39
N ALA A 120 -13.63 -23.36 5.90
CA ALA A 120 -12.95 -24.66 5.77
C ALA A 120 -13.48 -25.72 6.74
N LEU A 121 -13.86 -25.31 7.97
CA LEU A 121 -14.33 -26.25 8.98
C LEU A 121 -15.82 -26.58 8.86
N HIS A 122 -16.61 -25.74 8.18
CA HIS A 122 -18.08 -25.87 8.06
C HIS A 122 -18.51 -25.64 6.60
N GLU A 123 -18.01 -26.46 5.66
CA GLU A 123 -18.16 -26.23 4.22
C GLU A 123 -19.62 -26.12 3.76
N ASP A 124 -20.52 -26.89 4.35
CA ASP A 124 -21.94 -26.95 3.98
C ASP A 124 -22.81 -25.90 4.69
N SER A 125 -22.28 -25.14 5.64
CA SER A 125 -23.06 -24.17 6.42
C SER A 125 -23.49 -22.97 5.55
N LEU A 126 -24.69 -22.45 5.81
CA LEU A 126 -25.20 -21.24 5.17
C LEU A 126 -24.27 -20.04 5.39
N LEU A 127 -23.65 -19.94 6.56
CA LEU A 127 -22.71 -18.85 6.87
C LEU A 127 -21.43 -18.97 6.03
N ALA A 128 -20.90 -20.17 5.81
CA ALA A 128 -19.75 -20.36 4.91
C ALA A 128 -20.09 -19.97 3.47
N LYS A 129 -21.29 -20.32 2.99
CA LYS A 129 -21.79 -19.91 1.67
C LYS A 129 -21.93 -18.37 1.60
N LEU A 130 -22.44 -17.74 2.65
CA LEU A 130 -22.52 -16.27 2.74
C LEU A 130 -21.13 -15.63 2.67
N PHE A 131 -20.16 -16.13 3.43
CA PHE A 131 -18.77 -15.63 3.38
C PHE A 131 -18.16 -15.75 1.99
N GLN A 132 -18.41 -16.86 1.30
CA GLN A 132 -17.97 -17.04 -0.08
C GLN A 132 -18.66 -16.05 -1.02
N ALA A 133 -19.96 -15.79 -0.85
CA ALA A 133 -20.68 -14.80 -1.64
C ALA A 133 -20.14 -13.37 -1.39
N VAL A 134 -19.91 -12.98 -0.12
CA VAL A 134 -19.28 -11.69 0.24
C VAL A 134 -17.88 -11.58 -0.37
N SER A 135 -17.11 -12.67 -0.36
CA SER A 135 -15.78 -12.67 -0.98
C SER A 135 -15.85 -12.47 -2.50
N LEU A 136 -16.88 -13.00 -3.15
CA LEU A 136 -17.07 -12.79 -4.59
C LEU A 136 -17.38 -11.32 -4.91
N ILE A 137 -18.20 -10.66 -4.09
CA ILE A 137 -18.48 -9.21 -4.20
C ILE A 137 -17.20 -8.40 -4.10
N GLY A 138 -16.31 -8.72 -3.14
CA GLY A 138 -15.04 -8.01 -2.94
C GLY A 138 -14.06 -8.06 -4.11
N ILE A 139 -14.17 -9.07 -4.99
CA ILE A 139 -13.36 -9.17 -6.21
C ILE A 139 -14.09 -8.56 -7.42
N SER A 140 -15.41 -8.69 -7.48
CA SER A 140 -16.18 -8.34 -8.67
C SER A 140 -16.53 -6.86 -8.76
N LEU A 141 -16.66 -6.17 -7.62
CA LEU A 141 -17.02 -4.76 -7.61
C LEU A 141 -15.77 -3.86 -7.56
N PRO A 142 -15.76 -2.77 -8.33
CA PRO A 142 -14.72 -1.75 -8.20
C PRO A 142 -14.68 -1.17 -6.78
N THR A 143 -13.49 -0.99 -6.22
CA THR A 143 -13.30 -0.50 -4.84
C THR A 143 -13.96 0.86 -4.59
N PHE A 144 -13.92 1.78 -5.57
CA PHE A 144 -14.58 3.08 -5.44
C PHE A 144 -16.12 2.94 -5.30
N LEU A 145 -16.72 2.00 -6.00
CA LEU A 145 -18.15 1.75 -5.91
C LEU A 145 -18.53 1.24 -4.51
N ILE A 146 -17.74 0.32 -3.96
CA ILE A 146 -17.91 -0.16 -2.58
C ILE A 146 -17.83 1.02 -1.61
N GLY A 147 -16.83 1.91 -1.77
CA GLY A 147 -16.69 3.11 -0.95
C GLY A 147 -17.92 4.02 -1.00
N ILE A 148 -18.44 4.29 -2.19
CA ILE A 148 -19.64 5.11 -2.38
C ILE A 148 -20.88 4.46 -1.71
N LEU A 149 -21.04 3.14 -1.87
CA LEU A 149 -22.15 2.41 -1.25
C LEU A 149 -22.07 2.41 0.29
N LEU A 150 -20.85 2.29 0.85
CA LEU A 150 -20.66 2.40 2.30
C LEU A 150 -20.96 3.82 2.81
N ILE A 151 -20.52 4.86 2.11
CA ILE A 151 -20.86 6.25 2.43
C ILE A 151 -22.37 6.42 2.40
N TYR A 152 -23.04 5.97 1.34
CA TYR A 152 -24.47 6.09 1.20
C TYR A 152 -25.22 5.41 2.34
N LEU A 153 -24.85 4.17 2.68
CA LEU A 153 -25.51 3.42 3.74
C LEU A 153 -25.19 3.99 5.13
N PHE A 154 -23.91 4.12 5.50
CA PHE A 154 -23.52 4.40 6.88
C PHE A 154 -23.45 5.88 7.23
N ALA A 155 -23.20 6.74 6.23
CA ALA A 155 -23.14 8.18 6.50
C ALA A 155 -24.42 8.90 6.13
N VAL A 156 -25.08 8.56 4.99
CA VAL A 156 -26.27 9.29 4.52
C VAL A 156 -27.54 8.70 5.13
N ILE A 157 -27.75 7.37 5.03
CA ILE A 157 -29.00 6.76 5.52
C ILE A 157 -28.98 6.61 7.04
N LEU A 158 -27.92 6.00 7.59
CA LEU A 158 -27.87 5.67 9.03
C LEU A 158 -27.29 6.81 9.89
N GLY A 159 -26.49 7.72 9.30
CA GLY A 159 -25.86 8.82 10.05
C GLY A 159 -24.85 8.38 11.12
N TRP A 160 -24.31 7.15 11.03
CA TRP A 160 -23.43 6.59 12.07
C TRP A 160 -21.97 7.00 11.93
N LEU A 161 -21.49 7.15 10.69
CA LEU A 161 -20.10 7.39 10.36
C LEU A 161 -19.94 8.66 9.51
N PRO A 162 -18.80 9.38 9.61
CA PRO A 162 -18.57 10.56 8.79
C PRO A 162 -18.31 10.18 7.33
N SER A 163 -18.84 10.95 6.39
CA SER A 163 -18.70 10.71 4.95
C SER A 163 -17.26 10.90 4.45
N PHE A 164 -16.54 11.90 5.01
CA PHE A 164 -15.25 12.37 4.48
C PHE A 164 -14.28 12.75 5.59
N GLY A 165 -12.98 12.79 5.22
CA GLY A 165 -11.91 13.29 6.06
C GLY A 165 -11.39 12.27 7.06
N ARG A 166 -10.43 12.70 7.90
CA ARG A 166 -9.70 11.85 8.84
C ARG A 166 -10.17 12.00 10.29
N GLY A 167 -11.15 12.88 10.54
CA GLY A 167 -11.54 13.25 11.90
C GLY A 167 -10.45 14.05 12.64
N GLN A 168 -10.54 14.08 13.98
CA GLN A 168 -9.50 14.70 14.80
C GLN A 168 -8.27 13.77 14.88
N VAL A 169 -7.08 14.38 14.82
CA VAL A 169 -5.80 13.67 14.92
C VAL A 169 -4.99 14.19 16.08
N VAL A 170 -4.23 13.30 16.72
CA VAL A 170 -3.24 13.63 17.74
C VAL A 170 -1.87 13.68 17.10
N LYS A 171 -1.08 14.70 17.41
CA LYS A 171 0.28 14.87 16.91
C LYS A 171 1.27 14.22 17.90
N LEU A 172 2.03 13.24 17.39
CA LEU A 172 3.09 12.52 18.10
C LEU A 172 4.44 12.84 17.43
N GLY A 173 5.03 13.95 17.79
CA GLY A 173 6.22 14.46 17.12
C GLY A 173 5.92 14.84 15.65
N TRP A 174 6.58 14.17 14.70
CA TRP A 174 6.33 14.34 13.26
C TRP A 174 5.15 13.51 12.74
N TRP A 175 4.71 12.50 13.50
CA TRP A 175 3.59 11.61 13.16
C TRP A 175 2.26 12.19 13.64
N THR A 176 1.21 12.03 12.83
CA THR A 176 -0.17 12.33 13.22
C THR A 176 -1.00 11.06 13.18
N THR A 177 -1.85 10.83 14.19
CA THR A 177 -2.70 9.64 14.23
C THR A 177 -4.14 9.98 14.62
N GLY A 178 -5.11 9.37 13.91
CA GLY A 178 -6.53 9.39 14.25
C GLY A 178 -6.92 8.25 15.19
N LEU A 179 -6.05 7.24 15.39
CA LEU A 179 -6.36 6.06 16.21
C LEU A 179 -6.59 6.38 17.69
N LEU A 180 -6.11 7.51 18.17
CA LEU A 180 -6.26 7.95 19.55
C LEU A 180 -7.49 8.84 19.79
N THR A 181 -8.32 9.04 18.77
CA THR A 181 -9.55 9.86 18.88
C THR A 181 -10.77 9.07 18.40
N VAL A 182 -11.90 9.29 19.06
CA VAL A 182 -13.16 8.62 18.66
C VAL A 182 -13.59 9.03 17.24
N SER A 183 -13.43 10.32 16.88
CA SER A 183 -13.76 10.80 15.54
C SER A 183 -12.82 10.24 14.47
N GLY A 184 -11.53 10.09 14.78
CA GLY A 184 -10.57 9.48 13.87
C GLY A 184 -10.84 7.97 13.67
N LEU A 185 -11.14 7.24 14.75
CA LEU A 185 -11.52 5.82 14.64
C LEU A 185 -12.78 5.65 13.77
N LYS A 186 -13.82 6.46 14.00
CA LYS A 186 -15.04 6.42 13.17
C LYS A 186 -14.73 6.72 11.69
N ALA A 187 -13.87 7.71 11.43
CA ALA A 187 -13.49 8.08 10.07
C ALA A 187 -12.68 7.00 9.34
N LEU A 188 -11.93 6.17 10.07
CA LEU A 188 -11.12 5.07 9.52
C LEU A 188 -11.95 3.85 9.08
N ILE A 189 -13.13 3.61 9.65
CA ILE A 189 -13.90 2.37 9.45
C ILE A 189 -14.20 2.14 7.96
N MET A 190 -14.91 3.03 7.31
CA MET A 190 -15.33 2.83 5.91
C MET A 190 -14.18 2.81 4.93
N PRO A 191 -13.18 3.72 4.98
CA PRO A 191 -12.01 3.65 4.12
C PRO A 191 -11.21 2.36 4.29
N SER A 192 -11.04 1.88 5.53
CA SER A 192 -10.31 0.63 5.80
C SER A 192 -11.03 -0.61 5.28
N ILE A 193 -12.35 -0.67 5.40
CA ILE A 193 -13.16 -1.73 4.80
C ILE A 193 -13.03 -1.69 3.27
N THR A 194 -13.20 -0.52 2.67
CA THR A 194 -13.11 -0.33 1.21
C THR A 194 -11.76 -0.80 0.66
N LEU A 195 -10.67 -0.35 1.27
CA LEU A 195 -9.31 -0.67 0.83
C LEU A 195 -8.96 -2.13 1.14
N GLY A 196 -9.40 -2.65 2.29
CA GLY A 196 -9.05 -3.99 2.75
C GLY A 196 -9.91 -5.12 2.18
N LEU A 197 -11.08 -4.83 1.60
CA LEU A 197 -12.05 -5.86 1.20
C LEU A 197 -11.50 -6.81 0.12
N PHE A 198 -10.80 -6.29 -0.88
CA PHE A 198 -10.15 -7.11 -1.91
C PHE A 198 -9.11 -8.05 -1.29
N GLN A 199 -8.24 -7.50 -0.44
CA GLN A 199 -7.21 -8.29 0.25
C GLN A 199 -7.82 -9.31 1.22
N MET A 200 -8.87 -8.94 1.96
CA MET A 200 -9.64 -9.84 2.83
C MET A 200 -10.15 -11.05 2.05
N THR A 201 -10.68 -10.81 0.86
CA THR A 201 -11.18 -11.87 -0.01
C THR A 201 -10.08 -12.83 -0.45
N LEU A 202 -8.92 -12.32 -0.86
CA LEU A 202 -7.77 -13.15 -1.23
C LEU A 202 -7.29 -13.98 -0.06
N ILE A 203 -7.15 -13.38 1.13
CA ILE A 203 -6.73 -14.05 2.35
C ILE A 203 -7.75 -15.13 2.75
N MET A 204 -9.04 -14.82 2.74
CA MET A 204 -10.09 -15.80 3.04
C MET A 204 -10.01 -17.05 2.17
N ARG A 205 -9.87 -16.84 0.85
CA ARG A 205 -9.79 -17.97 -0.11
C ARG A 205 -8.52 -18.79 0.08
N LEU A 206 -7.38 -18.11 0.31
CA LEU A 206 -6.11 -18.76 0.58
C LEU A 206 -6.17 -19.58 1.87
N VAL A 207 -6.64 -18.98 2.97
CA VAL A 207 -6.79 -19.67 4.27
C VAL A 207 -7.70 -20.86 4.14
N ARG A 208 -8.84 -20.73 3.44
CA ARG A 208 -9.76 -21.87 3.22
C ARG A 208 -9.06 -23.01 2.49
N ALA A 209 -8.37 -22.72 1.37
CA ALA A 209 -7.68 -23.73 0.57
C ALA A 209 -6.59 -24.43 1.36
N GLU A 210 -5.70 -23.68 2.01
CA GLU A 210 -4.61 -24.20 2.83
C GLU A 210 -5.12 -25.03 4.03
N MET A 211 -6.18 -24.57 4.71
CA MET A 211 -6.79 -25.33 5.80
C MET A 211 -7.31 -26.68 5.34
N LEU A 212 -8.03 -26.74 4.20
CA LEU A 212 -8.55 -27.99 3.65
C LEU A 212 -7.44 -28.94 3.24
N GLU A 213 -6.36 -28.44 2.64
CA GLU A 213 -5.19 -29.23 2.29
C GLU A 213 -4.50 -29.80 3.53
N VAL A 214 -4.19 -28.94 4.50
CA VAL A 214 -3.51 -29.32 5.74
C VAL A 214 -4.31 -30.36 6.53
N LEU A 215 -5.63 -30.21 6.64
CA LEU A 215 -6.49 -31.12 7.39
C LEU A 215 -6.53 -32.55 6.79
N ARG A 216 -6.12 -32.73 5.54
CA ARG A 216 -6.04 -34.04 4.84
C ARG A 216 -4.68 -34.70 4.96
N THR A 217 -3.66 -34.04 5.50
CA THR A 217 -2.30 -34.56 5.63
C THR A 217 -2.18 -35.70 6.65
N ASP A 218 -1.16 -36.54 6.46
CA ASP A 218 -0.94 -37.70 7.33
C ASP A 218 -0.55 -37.32 8.77
N TYR A 219 0.14 -36.20 8.95
CA TYR A 219 0.47 -35.74 10.32
C TYR A 219 -0.78 -35.33 11.12
N ILE A 220 -1.82 -34.83 10.48
CA ILE A 220 -3.12 -34.55 11.11
C ILE A 220 -3.84 -35.87 11.43
N ARG A 221 -3.80 -36.86 10.51
CA ARG A 221 -4.33 -38.21 10.79
C ARG A 221 -3.63 -38.84 12.01
N PHE A 222 -2.31 -38.72 12.06
CA PHE A 222 -1.53 -39.19 13.20
C PHE A 222 -1.89 -38.47 14.51
N ALA A 223 -2.07 -37.13 14.48
CA ALA A 223 -2.52 -36.35 15.62
C ALA A 223 -3.90 -36.84 16.16
N ARG A 224 -4.84 -37.16 15.26
CA ARG A 224 -6.14 -37.75 15.63
C ARG A 224 -5.97 -39.15 16.27
N ALA A 225 -5.13 -40.01 15.70
CA ALA A 225 -4.86 -41.33 16.23
C ALA A 225 -4.24 -41.28 17.62
N ARG A 226 -3.50 -40.23 17.95
CA ARG A 226 -2.96 -39.98 19.32
C ARG A 226 -3.99 -39.43 20.30
N GLY A 227 -5.24 -39.24 19.90
CA GLY A 227 -6.31 -38.77 20.79
C GLY A 227 -6.32 -37.26 21.06
N LEU A 228 -5.64 -36.46 20.21
CA LEU A 228 -5.70 -34.98 20.34
C LEU A 228 -7.12 -34.49 20.07
N THR A 229 -7.54 -33.48 20.85
CA THR A 229 -8.86 -32.87 20.69
C THR A 229 -8.97 -32.15 19.32
N THR A 230 -10.16 -32.12 18.76
CA THR A 230 -10.46 -31.44 17.51
C THR A 230 -10.00 -29.98 17.54
N ARG A 231 -10.19 -29.29 18.69
CA ARG A 231 -9.74 -27.90 18.86
C ARG A 231 -8.20 -27.77 18.77
N ALA A 232 -7.46 -28.67 19.40
CA ALA A 232 -5.99 -28.68 19.32
C ALA A 232 -5.51 -28.95 17.89
N ILE A 233 -6.18 -29.87 17.18
CA ILE A 233 -5.87 -30.17 15.79
C ILE A 233 -6.12 -28.96 14.89
N HIS A 234 -7.31 -28.33 14.97
CA HIS A 234 -7.67 -27.22 14.07
C HIS A 234 -6.83 -25.97 14.34
N PHE A 235 -6.73 -25.53 15.60
CA PHE A 235 -6.09 -24.25 15.94
C PHE A 235 -4.61 -24.39 16.32
N GLY A 236 -4.21 -25.49 16.93
CA GLY A 236 -2.82 -25.73 17.35
C GLY A 236 -1.93 -26.25 16.21
N HIS A 237 -2.46 -27.12 15.38
CA HIS A 237 -1.69 -27.79 14.33
C HIS A 237 -2.02 -27.26 12.91
N ALA A 238 -3.28 -27.32 12.48
CA ALA A 238 -3.64 -26.97 11.11
C ALA A 238 -3.48 -25.47 10.85
N LEU A 239 -4.11 -24.61 11.67
CA LEU A 239 -4.04 -23.17 11.47
C LEU A 239 -2.60 -22.63 11.50
N ARG A 240 -1.78 -23.14 12.40
CA ARG A 240 -0.37 -22.70 12.49
C ARG A 240 0.40 -22.92 11.19
N ASN A 241 0.17 -24.04 10.51
CA ASN A 241 0.81 -24.33 9.23
C ASN A 241 0.20 -23.52 8.07
N THR A 242 -1.12 -23.33 8.11
CA THR A 242 -1.86 -22.50 7.16
C THR A 242 -1.40 -21.03 7.18
N LEU A 243 -1.04 -20.49 8.35
CA LEU A 243 -0.66 -19.08 8.46
C LEU A 243 0.66 -18.74 7.79
N VAL A 244 1.56 -19.69 7.54
CA VAL A 244 2.87 -19.42 6.94
C VAL A 244 2.72 -18.82 5.52
N PRO A 245 2.04 -19.47 4.55
CA PRO A 245 1.82 -18.88 3.24
C PRO A 245 0.92 -17.63 3.29
N VAL A 246 -0.04 -17.57 4.24
CA VAL A 246 -0.94 -16.42 4.39
C VAL A 246 -0.19 -15.16 4.79
N ILE A 247 0.69 -15.22 5.78
CA ILE A 247 1.50 -14.07 6.22
C ILE A 247 2.41 -13.58 5.07
N THR A 248 2.96 -14.52 4.30
CA THR A 248 3.81 -14.19 3.16
C THR A 248 3.03 -13.42 2.09
N VAL A 249 1.86 -13.94 1.68
CA VAL A 249 1.02 -13.27 0.68
C VAL A 249 0.51 -11.92 1.20
N ALA A 250 0.08 -11.85 2.47
CA ALA A 250 -0.37 -10.59 3.07
C ALA A 250 0.74 -9.54 3.10
N GLY A 251 1.98 -9.95 3.40
CA GLY A 251 3.13 -9.05 3.39
C GLY A 251 3.44 -8.51 2.00
N LEU A 252 3.46 -9.36 0.97
CA LEU A 252 3.65 -8.94 -0.41
C LEU A 252 2.53 -8.00 -0.91
N GLN A 253 1.29 -8.26 -0.48
CA GLN A 253 0.15 -7.43 -0.84
C GLN A 253 0.11 -6.08 -0.12
N PHE A 254 0.80 -5.92 0.99
CA PHE A 254 0.80 -4.66 1.75
C PHE A 254 1.34 -3.47 0.92
N GLY A 255 2.38 -3.70 0.12
CA GLY A 255 2.88 -2.69 -0.82
C GLY A 255 1.81 -2.26 -1.86
N SER A 256 1.06 -3.23 -2.38
CA SER A 256 -0.05 -2.97 -3.31
C SER A 256 -1.17 -2.18 -2.64
N VAL A 257 -1.50 -2.45 -1.37
CA VAL A 257 -2.52 -1.70 -0.61
C VAL A 257 -2.17 -0.21 -0.56
N ILE A 258 -0.89 0.13 -0.33
CA ILE A 258 -0.44 1.53 -0.33
C ILE A 258 -0.58 2.17 -1.72
N ALA A 259 -0.21 1.45 -2.78
CA ALA A 259 -0.33 1.96 -4.15
C ALA A 259 -1.80 2.20 -4.55
N PHE A 260 -2.71 1.30 -4.15
CA PHE A 260 -4.15 1.43 -4.44
C PHE A 260 -4.92 2.30 -3.45
N ALA A 261 -4.29 2.76 -2.36
CA ALA A 261 -4.91 3.69 -1.39
C ALA A 261 -5.38 4.99 -2.05
N ILE A 262 -4.75 5.41 -3.16
CA ILE A 262 -5.10 6.63 -3.92
C ILE A 262 -6.59 6.71 -4.26
N ILE A 263 -7.21 5.60 -4.68
CA ILE A 263 -8.63 5.56 -5.04
C ILE A 263 -9.50 5.78 -3.78
N THR A 264 -9.18 5.07 -2.71
CA THR A 264 -9.91 5.19 -1.43
C THR A 264 -9.73 6.57 -0.81
N GLU A 265 -8.50 7.10 -0.82
CA GLU A 265 -8.22 8.45 -0.32
C GLU A 265 -9.01 9.52 -1.09
N THR A 266 -9.16 9.36 -2.41
CA THR A 266 -9.93 10.28 -3.24
C THR A 266 -11.43 10.19 -2.94
N VAL A 267 -11.99 8.99 -2.82
CA VAL A 267 -13.43 8.78 -2.53
C VAL A 267 -13.81 9.35 -1.18
N PHE A 268 -13.00 9.10 -0.15
CA PHE A 268 -13.27 9.54 1.23
C PHE A 268 -12.65 10.90 1.57
N GLN A 269 -12.03 11.61 0.60
CA GLN A 269 -11.28 12.85 0.84
C GLN A 269 -10.32 12.70 2.03
N TRP A 270 -9.68 11.53 2.12
CA TRP A 270 -8.71 11.21 3.15
C TRP A 270 -7.40 11.93 2.86
N PRO A 271 -6.87 12.75 3.80
CA PRO A 271 -5.75 13.65 3.53
C PRO A 271 -4.39 12.91 3.49
N GLY A 272 -4.26 11.93 2.61
CA GLY A 272 -3.06 11.15 2.40
C GLY A 272 -2.22 11.61 1.22
N MET A 273 -1.15 10.84 0.92
CA MET A 273 -0.24 11.10 -0.20
C MET A 273 -0.92 10.86 -1.56
N GLY A 274 -1.85 9.89 -1.65
CA GLY A 274 -2.56 9.59 -2.89
C GLY A 274 -3.53 10.70 -3.28
N LEU A 275 -4.27 11.28 -2.31
CA LEU A 275 -5.11 12.44 -2.59
C LEU A 275 -4.26 13.64 -3.03
N LEU A 276 -3.12 13.87 -2.38
CA LEU A 276 -2.17 14.91 -2.78
C LEU A 276 -1.69 14.72 -4.22
N PHE A 277 -1.41 13.47 -4.62
CA PHE A 277 -1.03 13.14 -5.99
C PHE A 277 -2.15 13.44 -7.00
N VAL A 278 -3.39 13.07 -6.70
CA VAL A 278 -4.54 13.38 -7.60
C VAL A 278 -4.70 14.89 -7.77
N GLN A 279 -4.59 15.65 -6.69
CA GLN A 279 -4.61 17.12 -6.74
C GLN A 279 -3.46 17.68 -7.58
N ALA A 280 -2.26 17.11 -7.44
CA ALA A 280 -1.10 17.49 -8.23
C ALA A 280 -1.29 17.20 -9.73
N VAL A 281 -1.92 16.07 -10.09
CA VAL A 281 -2.26 15.74 -11.48
C VAL A 281 -3.24 16.78 -12.07
N GLN A 282 -4.29 17.12 -11.33
CA GLN A 282 -5.28 18.10 -11.76
C GLN A 282 -4.70 19.51 -11.98
N ASN A 283 -3.69 19.87 -11.17
CA ASN A 283 -3.04 21.17 -11.21
C ASN A 283 -1.69 21.17 -11.95
N VAL A 284 -1.32 20.04 -12.57
CA VAL A 284 -0.03 19.85 -13.29
C VAL A 284 1.18 20.20 -12.43
N ASP A 285 1.14 19.85 -11.12
CA ASP A 285 2.25 20.04 -10.18
C ASP A 285 3.25 18.88 -10.31
N ILE A 286 4.13 18.99 -11.30
CA ILE A 286 5.10 17.94 -11.66
C ILE A 286 6.02 17.55 -10.50
N PRO A 287 6.57 18.49 -9.69
CA PRO A 287 7.39 18.12 -8.53
C PRO A 287 6.70 17.16 -7.55
N ILE A 288 5.43 17.39 -7.21
CA ILE A 288 4.67 16.49 -6.34
C ILE A 288 4.44 15.15 -7.03
N MET A 289 4.04 15.16 -8.31
CA MET A 289 3.75 13.93 -9.07
C MET A 289 4.98 13.02 -9.12
N ALA A 290 6.13 13.55 -9.48
CA ALA A 290 7.39 12.81 -9.57
C ALA A 290 7.87 12.31 -8.19
N ALA A 291 7.79 13.15 -7.17
CA ALA A 291 8.16 12.77 -5.81
C ALA A 291 7.23 11.69 -5.23
N TYR A 292 5.92 11.75 -5.49
CA TYR A 292 4.97 10.72 -5.09
C TYR A 292 5.33 9.36 -5.68
N LEU A 293 5.60 9.28 -6.99
CA LEU A 293 5.99 8.04 -7.66
C LEU A 293 7.25 7.44 -7.04
N LEU A 294 8.27 8.26 -6.77
CA LEU A 294 9.51 7.82 -6.11
C LEU A 294 9.25 7.33 -4.68
N MET A 295 8.45 8.07 -3.90
CA MET A 295 8.16 7.73 -2.50
C MET A 295 7.33 6.45 -2.39
N VAL A 296 6.26 6.29 -3.18
CA VAL A 296 5.45 5.08 -3.18
C VAL A 296 6.27 3.88 -3.63
N SER A 297 7.11 4.04 -4.66
CA SER A 297 8.01 2.98 -5.11
C SER A 297 9.06 2.61 -4.05
N LEU A 298 9.62 3.59 -3.35
CA LEU A 298 10.57 3.36 -2.26
C LEU A 298 9.90 2.57 -1.12
N ILE A 299 8.69 2.97 -0.72
CA ILE A 299 7.92 2.27 0.31
C ILE A 299 7.61 0.84 -0.15
N PHE A 300 7.12 0.67 -1.38
CA PHE A 300 6.80 -0.63 -1.96
C PHE A 300 8.02 -1.57 -1.99
N VAL A 301 9.16 -1.08 -2.51
CA VAL A 301 10.40 -1.85 -2.60
C VAL A 301 10.95 -2.20 -1.22
N THR A 302 10.89 -1.25 -0.27
CA THR A 302 11.33 -1.48 1.12
C THR A 302 10.48 -2.55 1.81
N ILE A 303 9.15 -2.48 1.66
CA ILE A 303 8.23 -3.46 2.24
C ILE A 303 8.50 -4.85 1.65
N ASN A 304 8.58 -4.96 0.32
CA ASN A 304 8.86 -6.24 -0.32
C ASN A 304 10.22 -6.81 0.11
N PHE A 305 11.24 -5.96 0.22
CA PHE A 305 12.56 -6.37 0.70
C PHE A 305 12.51 -6.91 2.14
N VAL A 306 11.80 -6.22 3.03
CA VAL A 306 11.60 -6.68 4.42
C VAL A 306 10.83 -7.99 4.47
N VAL A 307 9.75 -8.12 3.69
CA VAL A 307 8.95 -9.35 3.62
C VAL A 307 9.77 -10.53 3.08
N ASP A 308 10.58 -10.32 2.05
CA ASP A 308 11.46 -11.35 1.50
C ASP A 308 12.49 -11.85 2.54
N ILE A 309 13.05 -10.94 3.33
CA ILE A 309 13.97 -11.31 4.43
C ILE A 309 13.21 -12.09 5.51
N LEU A 310 12.05 -11.61 5.94
CA LEU A 310 11.23 -12.30 6.95
C LEU A 310 10.83 -13.70 6.47
N TYR A 311 10.44 -13.84 5.21
CA TYR A 311 10.10 -15.12 4.61
C TYR A 311 11.27 -16.10 4.66
N THR A 312 12.48 -15.65 4.31
CA THR A 312 13.70 -16.48 4.36
C THR A 312 14.06 -16.89 5.81
N ILE A 313 13.67 -16.10 6.81
CA ILE A 313 13.86 -16.43 8.23
C ILE A 313 12.83 -17.47 8.69
N VAL A 314 11.57 -17.32 8.31
CA VAL A 314 10.44 -18.14 8.75
C VAL A 314 10.43 -19.51 8.07
N ASP A 315 10.81 -19.61 6.79
CA ASP A 315 10.87 -20.88 6.06
C ASP A 315 12.31 -21.33 5.80
N PRO A 316 12.86 -22.25 6.66
CA PRO A 316 14.21 -22.77 6.48
C PRO A 316 14.39 -23.63 5.23
N ARG A 317 13.31 -24.16 4.63
CA ARG A 317 13.37 -25.02 3.43
C ARG A 317 13.87 -24.27 2.21
N LEU A 318 13.59 -23.00 2.11
CA LEU A 318 14.12 -22.14 1.04
C LEU A 318 15.62 -21.95 1.10
N ARG A 319 16.24 -22.09 2.29
CA ARG A 319 17.70 -22.02 2.45
C ARG A 319 18.42 -23.11 1.66
N SER A 320 17.82 -24.28 1.55
CA SER A 320 18.40 -25.43 0.83
C SER A 320 18.29 -25.32 -0.71
N THR A 321 17.25 -24.65 -1.20
CA THR A 321 17.04 -24.44 -2.64
C THR A 321 17.93 -23.32 -3.20
N ILE A 322 18.26 -22.32 -2.38
CA ILE A 322 19.13 -21.19 -2.72
C ILE A 322 20.61 -21.61 -2.77
N SER A 323 21.00 -22.71 -2.12
CA SER A 323 22.38 -23.19 -2.05
C SER A 323 22.77 -24.18 -3.17
N ARG A 324 21.85 -24.53 -4.08
CA ARG A 324 22.20 -25.32 -5.28
C ARG A 324 22.54 -24.36 -6.42
N PRO A 325 23.82 -24.30 -6.86
CA PRO A 325 24.15 -23.62 -8.12
C PRO A 325 23.52 -24.39 -9.28
N ALA A 326 22.97 -23.65 -10.24
CA ALA A 326 22.45 -24.18 -11.51
C ALA A 326 23.60 -24.67 -12.37
#